data_38ddc87c4e8f939f0e98bb46bdc8eded
#
_entry.id   38ddc87c4e8f939f0e98bb46bdc8eded
#
_cell.length_a   1.000
_cell.length_b   1.000
_cell.length_c   1.000
_cell.angle_alpha   90.00
_cell.angle_beta   90.00
_cell.angle_gamma   90.00
#
_symmetry.space_group_name_H-M   'P 1'
#
loop_
_entity.id
_entity.type
_entity.pdbx_description
1 polymer ?
#
loop_
_entity_poly.entity_id
_entity_poly.type
_entity_poly.pdbx_seq_one_letter_code
_entity_poly.pdbx_strand_id
1 'polypeptide(L)'
;MEKNRKVWPYFLCAGVTALVVFVSTVLGCVAGFHVREQRNAQTDLSDDAQTPAYLSKVEELVSLLDEKYVDGLDMKKLDDALSNAAVAATGDRWSYYISAEDFASYLESNANAYVGIGVTIQKPEDEATAKGFAIKSVTPSSPAEEAGLRAGDIITAVEGESTVALGMTETKNRVRGEAGTEVTLTILRGEESFDVAVMRAKIEVEVVASRLMDNGIGYIKINNFDSNCARDTIAAIESLREQGAQSLVFDLRFNPGGMKTELLTVLDYLLPEGPLFTSVDYLGNETTDYSDANYLDMPMAVIVNDDSYSAAEFFAAALQEYDAATIVGTKTCGKGNYQQTFQLSDGSAVAVSTGHYKTPHGVTLTNVGVTPDIVVEVDDETYQNLYLGLVDAAADTQLQAAISALPQENP
;
A
#
# COMPACT_ATOMS: atom_id res chain seq x y z
N MET A 1 -68.25 -5.42 -11.26
CA MET A 1 -67.76 -6.35 -10.23
C MET A 1 -66.38 -6.88 -10.69
N GLU A 2 -65.34 -6.21 -10.31
CA GLU A 2 -63.97 -6.56 -10.67
C GLU A 2 -63.36 -7.56 -9.71
N LYS A 3 -62.83 -8.66 -10.24
CA LYS A 3 -62.12 -9.68 -9.49
C LYS A 3 -60.68 -9.22 -9.22
N ASN A 4 -60.44 -8.73 -8.01
CA ASN A 4 -59.08 -8.53 -7.50
C ASN A 4 -58.39 -9.90 -7.38
N ARG A 5 -57.56 -10.29 -8.35
CA ARG A 5 -56.67 -11.45 -8.26
C ARG A 5 -55.52 -11.10 -7.30
N LYS A 6 -55.48 -11.76 -6.17
CA LYS A 6 -54.39 -11.66 -5.20
C LYS A 6 -53.07 -12.15 -5.85
N VAL A 7 -52.21 -11.23 -6.18
CA VAL A 7 -50.86 -11.52 -6.75
C VAL A 7 -49.84 -11.89 -5.66
N TRP A 8 -50.21 -11.78 -4.38
CA TRP A 8 -49.34 -11.97 -3.21
C TRP A 8 -48.68 -13.36 -3.09
N PRO A 9 -49.32 -14.49 -3.45
CA PRO A 9 -48.69 -15.80 -3.37
C PRO A 9 -47.49 -15.96 -4.35
N TYR A 10 -47.50 -15.29 -5.51
CA TYR A 10 -46.40 -15.40 -6.50
C TYR A 10 -45.15 -14.67 -6.05
N PHE A 11 -45.27 -13.55 -5.35
CA PHE A 11 -44.12 -12.84 -4.76
C PHE A 11 -43.52 -13.61 -3.59
N LEU A 12 -44.33 -14.32 -2.80
CA LEU A 12 -43.86 -15.15 -1.71
C LEU A 12 -43.11 -16.38 -2.24
N CYS A 13 -43.62 -17.05 -3.28
CA CYS A 13 -42.90 -18.15 -3.94
C CYS A 13 -41.59 -17.70 -4.60
N ALA A 14 -41.58 -16.56 -5.31
CA ALA A 14 -40.37 -16.03 -5.92
C ALA A 14 -39.29 -15.65 -4.86
N GLY A 15 -39.73 -15.06 -3.73
CA GLY A 15 -38.80 -14.71 -2.62
C GLY A 15 -38.23 -15.96 -1.93
N VAL A 16 -39.04 -16.99 -1.71
CA VAL A 16 -38.57 -18.26 -1.11
C VAL A 16 -37.61 -18.99 -2.08
N THR A 17 -37.95 -19.03 -3.37
CA THR A 17 -37.07 -19.67 -4.38
C THR A 17 -35.72 -18.92 -4.51
N ALA A 18 -35.74 -17.59 -4.52
CA ALA A 18 -34.49 -16.79 -4.53
C ALA A 18 -33.63 -17.01 -3.29
N LEU A 19 -34.27 -17.11 -2.10
CA LEU A 19 -33.60 -17.39 -0.83
C LEU A 19 -33.01 -18.81 -0.81
N VAL A 20 -33.70 -19.81 -1.30
CA VAL A 20 -33.23 -21.20 -1.38
C VAL A 20 -32.06 -21.31 -2.37
N VAL A 21 -32.13 -20.65 -3.52
CA VAL A 21 -31.02 -20.61 -4.49
C VAL A 21 -29.81 -19.90 -3.90
N PHE A 22 -30.00 -18.75 -3.24
CA PHE A 22 -28.92 -18.03 -2.59
C PHE A 22 -28.26 -18.87 -1.48
N VAL A 23 -29.02 -19.47 -0.59
CA VAL A 23 -28.51 -20.32 0.50
C VAL A 23 -27.82 -21.56 -0.05
N SER A 24 -28.34 -22.20 -1.10
CA SER A 24 -27.71 -23.38 -1.72
C SER A 24 -26.42 -23.00 -2.46
N THR A 25 -26.36 -21.81 -3.08
CA THR A 25 -25.13 -21.29 -3.74
C THR A 25 -24.06 -20.97 -2.69
N VAL A 26 -24.44 -20.30 -1.58
CA VAL A 26 -23.51 -20.00 -0.48
C VAL A 26 -23.01 -21.28 0.19
N LEU A 27 -23.91 -22.25 0.47
CA LEU A 27 -23.52 -23.55 1.01
C LEU A 27 -22.65 -24.35 0.04
N GLY A 28 -22.93 -24.28 -1.26
CA GLY A 28 -22.10 -24.89 -2.30
C GLY A 28 -20.71 -24.25 -2.40
N CYS A 29 -20.61 -22.93 -2.28
CA CYS A 29 -19.34 -22.22 -2.24
C CYS A 29 -18.56 -22.54 -0.95
N VAL A 30 -19.20 -22.55 0.21
CA VAL A 30 -18.58 -22.90 1.51
C VAL A 30 -18.14 -24.36 1.52
N ALA A 31 -18.96 -25.28 1.02
CA ALA A 31 -18.57 -26.69 0.88
C ALA A 31 -17.45 -26.88 -0.15
N GLY A 32 -17.47 -26.15 -1.27
CA GLY A 32 -16.40 -26.15 -2.26
C GLY A 32 -15.09 -25.59 -1.71
N PHE A 33 -15.16 -24.54 -0.87
CA PHE A 33 -14.01 -23.99 -0.14
C PHE A 33 -13.44 -25.00 0.86
N HIS A 34 -14.30 -25.63 1.70
CA HIS A 34 -13.86 -26.64 2.67
C HIS A 34 -13.32 -27.92 2.00
N VAL A 35 -13.87 -28.35 0.86
CA VAL A 35 -13.34 -29.51 0.11
C VAL A 35 -12.01 -29.15 -0.56
N ARG A 36 -11.82 -27.89 -0.98
CA ARG A 36 -10.55 -27.41 -1.53
C ARG A 36 -9.50 -27.21 -0.43
N GLU A 37 -9.89 -26.70 0.73
CA GLU A 37 -9.04 -26.62 1.93
C GLU A 37 -8.62 -28.01 2.43
N GLN A 38 -9.55 -28.97 2.51
CA GLN A 38 -9.24 -30.35 2.89
C GLN A 38 -8.39 -31.07 1.83
N ARG A 39 -8.52 -30.74 0.55
CA ARG A 39 -7.65 -31.29 -0.50
C ARG A 39 -6.25 -30.70 -0.48
N ASN A 40 -6.11 -29.44 -0.07
CA ASN A 40 -4.81 -28.77 0.11
C ASN A 40 -4.18 -29.11 1.49
N ALA A 41 -5.00 -29.51 2.49
CA ALA A 41 -4.52 -29.96 3.80
C ALA A 41 -4.21 -31.47 3.86
N GLN A 42 -4.64 -32.23 2.86
CA GLN A 42 -4.25 -33.62 2.65
C GLN A 42 -3.15 -33.73 1.57
N THR A 43 -2.06 -33.01 1.75
CA THR A 43 -0.77 -33.69 1.51
C THR A 43 -0.66 -34.67 2.66
N ASP A 44 -1.03 -35.93 2.40
CA ASP A 44 -0.78 -37.07 3.29
C ASP A 44 0.68 -37.02 3.73
N LEU A 45 0.93 -36.50 4.91
CA LEU A 45 2.10 -36.90 5.71
C LEU A 45 1.71 -38.27 6.25
N SER A 46 1.78 -39.28 5.38
CA SER A 46 1.76 -40.65 5.80
C SER A 46 2.89 -40.84 6.82
N ASP A 47 2.61 -41.55 7.89
CA ASP A 47 3.44 -41.84 9.08
C ASP A 47 4.84 -42.49 8.79
N ASP A 48 5.32 -42.49 7.54
CA ASP A 48 6.59 -43.00 7.08
C ASP A 48 7.46 -42.00 6.30
N ALA A 49 7.09 -40.70 6.29
CA ALA A 49 7.92 -39.66 5.64
C ALA A 49 9.15 -39.40 6.54
N GLN A 50 10.31 -39.94 6.18
CA GLN A 50 11.60 -39.53 6.77
C GLN A 50 11.68 -37.99 6.76
N THR A 51 11.92 -37.41 7.96
CA THR A 51 12.18 -35.96 8.08
C THR A 51 13.22 -35.56 7.04
N PRO A 52 12.96 -34.55 6.18
CA PRO A 52 13.93 -34.14 5.18
C PRO A 52 15.29 -33.84 5.80
N ALA A 53 16.38 -34.24 5.15
CA ALA A 53 17.73 -34.14 5.71
C ALA A 53 18.12 -32.71 6.13
N TYR A 54 17.55 -31.69 5.50
CA TYR A 54 17.79 -30.28 5.89
C TYR A 54 17.13 -29.93 7.23
N LEU A 55 15.95 -30.49 7.55
CA LEU A 55 15.30 -30.27 8.85
C LEU A 55 16.10 -30.91 9.98
N SER A 56 16.55 -32.17 9.81
CA SER A 56 17.41 -32.84 10.80
C SER A 56 18.71 -32.07 11.04
N LYS A 57 19.30 -31.48 10.00
CA LYS A 57 20.50 -30.66 10.13
C LYS A 57 20.20 -29.34 10.89
N VAL A 58 19.05 -28.71 10.66
CA VAL A 58 18.64 -27.54 11.39
C VAL A 58 18.43 -27.86 12.87
N GLU A 59 17.76 -28.98 13.20
CA GLU A 59 17.56 -29.43 14.57
C GLU A 59 18.91 -29.68 15.30
N GLU A 60 19.86 -30.36 14.65
CA GLU A 60 21.21 -30.59 15.19
C GLU A 60 21.92 -29.25 15.45
N LEU A 61 21.86 -28.32 14.51
CA LEU A 61 22.49 -26.99 14.64
C LEU A 61 21.88 -26.19 15.79
N VAL A 62 20.56 -26.16 15.89
CA VAL A 62 19.84 -25.44 16.94
C VAL A 62 20.16 -26.02 18.31
N SER A 63 20.16 -27.36 18.44
CA SER A 63 20.53 -28.05 19.70
C SER A 63 21.96 -27.75 20.11
N LEU A 64 22.90 -27.70 19.16
CA LEU A 64 24.31 -27.36 19.44
C LEU A 64 24.45 -25.91 19.88
N LEU A 65 23.74 -24.96 19.26
CA LEU A 65 23.76 -23.56 19.63
C LEU A 65 23.14 -23.35 21.01
N ASP A 66 21.99 -23.94 21.28
CA ASP A 66 21.32 -23.86 22.58
C ASP A 66 22.18 -24.41 23.73
N GLU A 67 22.92 -25.50 23.47
CA GLU A 67 23.81 -26.12 24.48
C GLU A 67 25.13 -25.35 24.67
N LYS A 68 25.71 -24.81 23.61
CA LYS A 68 27.11 -24.33 23.61
C LYS A 68 27.31 -22.84 23.46
N TYR A 69 26.29 -22.09 23.01
CA TYR A 69 26.45 -20.65 22.78
C TYR A 69 26.47 -19.89 24.12
N VAL A 70 27.52 -19.09 24.33
CA VAL A 70 27.87 -18.50 25.62
C VAL A 70 26.83 -17.48 26.16
N ASP A 71 26.17 -16.73 25.26
CA ASP A 71 25.20 -15.70 25.64
C ASP A 71 23.74 -16.19 25.64
N GLY A 72 23.52 -17.50 25.36
CA GLY A 72 22.18 -18.08 25.20
C GLY A 72 21.56 -17.79 23.84
N LEU A 73 20.61 -18.59 23.45
CA LEU A 73 19.93 -18.50 22.16
C LEU A 73 18.53 -17.84 22.32
N ASP A 74 18.31 -16.77 21.60
CA ASP A 74 16.97 -16.16 21.49
C ASP A 74 16.15 -16.94 20.44
N MET A 75 15.24 -17.78 20.92
CA MET A 75 14.45 -18.67 20.07
C MET A 75 13.53 -17.92 19.12
N LYS A 76 13.02 -16.73 19.49
CA LYS A 76 12.19 -15.91 18.61
C LYS A 76 13.02 -15.36 17.45
N LYS A 77 14.20 -14.81 17.74
CA LYS A 77 15.11 -14.34 16.68
C LYS A 77 15.58 -15.46 15.76
N LEU A 78 15.78 -16.67 16.31
CA LEU A 78 16.14 -17.83 15.51
C LEU A 78 15.01 -18.21 14.54
N ASP A 79 13.77 -18.26 15.01
CA ASP A 79 12.60 -18.59 14.20
C ASP A 79 12.42 -17.62 13.05
N ASP A 80 12.44 -16.30 13.33
CA ASP A 80 12.39 -15.26 12.31
C ASP A 80 13.55 -15.36 11.31
N ALA A 81 14.77 -15.66 11.78
CA ALA A 81 15.95 -15.83 10.93
C ALA A 81 15.86 -17.06 10.01
N LEU A 82 15.35 -18.18 10.51
CA LEU A 82 15.13 -19.40 9.70
C LEU A 82 14.06 -19.17 8.64
N SER A 83 12.97 -18.51 9.00
CA SER A 83 11.88 -18.14 8.08
C SER A 83 12.37 -17.21 6.97
N ASN A 84 13.13 -16.17 7.33
CA ASN A 84 13.78 -15.29 6.36
C ASN A 84 14.75 -16.05 5.44
N ALA A 85 15.56 -16.96 5.99
CA ALA A 85 16.51 -17.76 5.21
C ALA A 85 15.79 -18.69 4.21
N ALA A 86 14.65 -19.29 4.61
CA ALA A 86 13.85 -20.14 3.74
C ALA A 86 13.30 -19.35 2.54
N VAL A 87 12.77 -18.14 2.76
CA VAL A 87 12.29 -17.28 1.68
C VAL A 87 13.45 -16.79 0.80
N ALA A 88 14.57 -16.37 1.40
CA ALA A 88 15.76 -15.92 0.67
C ALA A 88 16.35 -17.01 -0.23
N ALA A 89 16.17 -18.30 0.11
CA ALA A 89 16.61 -19.43 -0.71
C ALA A 89 15.92 -19.52 -2.07
N THR A 90 14.80 -18.82 -2.28
CA THR A 90 14.14 -18.71 -3.59
C THR A 90 14.98 -17.89 -4.58
N GLY A 91 15.86 -17.01 -4.11
CA GLY A 91 16.60 -16.03 -4.92
C GLY A 91 15.74 -14.89 -5.46
N ASP A 92 14.45 -14.87 -5.12
CA ASP A 92 13.53 -13.78 -5.51
C ASP A 92 13.62 -12.62 -4.53
N ARG A 93 14.05 -11.46 -5.02
CA ARG A 93 14.19 -10.23 -4.21
C ARG A 93 12.83 -9.64 -3.79
N TRP A 94 11.74 -10.10 -4.36
CA TRP A 94 10.39 -9.58 -4.13
C TRP A 94 9.57 -10.44 -3.17
N SER A 95 10.04 -11.66 -2.87
CA SER A 95 9.46 -12.50 -1.84
C SER A 95 10.13 -12.22 -0.50
N TYR A 96 9.34 -12.06 0.57
CA TYR A 96 9.86 -11.74 1.90
C TYR A 96 8.97 -12.30 3.01
N TYR A 97 9.59 -12.57 4.14
CA TYR A 97 8.92 -12.96 5.38
C TYR A 97 8.54 -11.72 6.18
N ILE A 98 7.42 -11.79 6.87
CA ILE A 98 6.90 -10.74 7.75
C ILE A 98 6.69 -11.38 9.12
N SER A 99 7.39 -10.87 10.14
CA SER A 99 7.23 -11.38 11.50
C SER A 99 5.80 -11.16 12.02
N ALA A 100 5.37 -11.96 13.00
CA ALA A 100 4.07 -11.76 13.63
C ALA A 100 3.94 -10.37 14.29
N GLU A 101 5.05 -9.79 14.73
CA GLU A 101 5.11 -8.43 15.29
C GLU A 101 4.88 -7.35 14.22
N ASP A 102 5.42 -7.54 13.01
CA ASP A 102 5.35 -6.56 11.92
C ASP A 102 4.09 -6.71 11.07
N PHE A 103 3.41 -7.87 11.13
CA PHE A 103 2.28 -8.15 10.23
C PHE A 103 1.11 -7.18 10.40
N ALA A 104 0.81 -6.74 11.62
CA ALA A 104 -0.22 -5.72 11.85
C ALA A 104 0.15 -4.39 11.20
N SER A 105 1.41 -3.95 11.31
CA SER A 105 1.90 -2.72 10.67
C SER A 105 1.91 -2.84 9.14
N TYR A 106 2.20 -4.01 8.62
CA TYR A 106 2.09 -4.31 7.17
C TYR A 106 0.66 -4.15 6.67
N LEU A 107 -0.33 -4.68 7.40
CA LEU A 107 -1.75 -4.53 7.05
C LEU A 107 -2.21 -3.08 7.13
N GLU A 108 -1.78 -2.33 8.15
CA GLU A 108 -2.05 -0.89 8.28
C GLU A 108 -1.48 -0.10 7.10
N SER A 109 -0.23 -0.40 6.68
CA SER A 109 0.39 0.23 5.51
C SER A 109 -0.43 0.01 4.25
N ASN A 110 -0.81 -1.24 3.96
CA ASN A 110 -1.61 -1.57 2.78
C ASN A 110 -3.04 -0.99 2.84
N ALA A 111 -3.56 -0.76 4.05
CA ALA A 111 -4.84 -0.09 4.25
C ALA A 111 -4.77 1.43 4.10
N ASN A 112 -3.57 2.01 3.96
CA ASN A 112 -3.31 3.46 4.04
C ASN A 112 -4.02 4.08 5.25
N ALA A 113 -4.03 3.36 6.37
CA ALA A 113 -4.68 3.78 7.59
C ALA A 113 -4.07 3.06 8.81
N TYR A 114 -4.07 3.75 9.93
CA TYR A 114 -3.67 3.17 11.20
C TYR A 114 -4.60 3.65 12.32
N VAL A 115 -4.62 2.95 13.45
CA VAL A 115 -5.36 3.42 14.62
C VAL A 115 -4.41 4.17 15.54
N GLY A 116 -4.75 5.42 15.83
CA GLY A 116 -3.94 6.30 16.66
C GLY A 116 -4.61 7.65 16.88
N ILE A 117 -3.80 8.68 17.12
CA ILE A 117 -4.29 10.03 17.41
C ILE A 117 -4.00 11.05 16.31
N GLY A 118 -3.21 10.71 15.28
CA GLY A 118 -2.90 11.60 14.16
C GLY A 118 -1.76 12.58 14.44
N VAL A 119 -0.66 12.11 15.04
CA VAL A 119 0.56 12.90 15.20
C VAL A 119 1.77 12.19 14.57
N THR A 120 2.67 12.99 14.01
CA THR A 120 4.01 12.54 13.64
C THR A 120 4.97 13.03 14.73
N ILE A 121 5.72 12.11 15.35
CA ILE A 121 6.72 12.45 16.37
C ILE A 121 8.13 12.31 15.81
N GLN A 122 9.03 13.11 16.33
CA GLN A 122 10.43 13.13 15.91
C GLN A 122 11.34 12.76 17.09
N LYS A 123 12.42 12.05 16.77
CA LYS A 123 13.48 11.72 17.72
C LYS A 123 14.18 13.00 18.17
N PRO A 124 14.49 13.17 19.46
CA PRO A 124 15.25 14.33 19.92
C PRO A 124 16.67 14.31 19.31
N GLU A 125 17.22 15.47 19.02
CA GLU A 125 18.60 15.61 18.51
C GLU A 125 19.64 15.20 19.57
N ASP A 126 19.37 15.49 20.84
CA ASP A 126 20.20 15.09 21.99
C ASP A 126 19.36 14.23 22.95
N GLU A 127 19.60 12.92 22.92
CA GLU A 127 18.92 11.98 23.81
C GLU A 127 19.25 12.19 25.30
N ALA A 128 20.42 12.76 25.62
CA ALA A 128 20.85 12.94 26.99
C ALA A 128 20.10 14.08 27.73
N THR A 129 19.58 15.05 26.97
CA THR A 129 18.84 16.20 27.50
C THR A 129 17.36 16.18 27.13
N ALA A 130 16.93 15.14 26.43
CA ALA A 130 15.57 15.01 25.93
C ALA A 130 14.54 14.95 27.06
N LYS A 131 13.48 15.75 26.94
CA LYS A 131 12.33 15.73 27.84
C LYS A 131 11.21 14.79 27.34
N GLY A 132 11.28 14.34 26.11
CA GLY A 132 10.29 13.51 25.43
C GLY A 132 10.44 13.59 23.92
N PHE A 133 9.38 13.24 23.19
CA PHE A 133 9.33 13.27 21.71
C PHE A 133 8.53 14.47 21.22
N ALA A 134 9.15 15.30 20.37
CA ALA A 134 8.48 16.44 19.80
C ALA A 134 7.46 16.03 18.73
N ILE A 135 6.30 16.65 18.72
CA ILE A 135 5.31 16.54 17.64
C ILE A 135 5.83 17.38 16.46
N LYS A 136 6.17 16.71 15.37
CA LYS A 136 6.60 17.34 14.12
C LYS A 136 5.41 17.92 13.36
N SER A 137 4.31 17.17 13.31
CA SER A 137 3.07 17.57 12.64
C SER A 137 1.87 16.90 13.28
N VAL A 138 0.71 17.53 13.11
CA VAL A 138 -0.61 17.00 13.48
C VAL A 138 -1.41 16.85 12.19
N THR A 139 -2.01 15.68 12.01
CA THR A 139 -2.86 15.40 10.85
C THR A 139 -4.15 16.23 10.94
N PRO A 140 -4.55 16.95 9.88
CA PRO A 140 -5.81 17.68 9.87
C PRO A 140 -7.02 16.78 10.16
N SER A 141 -8.00 17.29 10.88
CA SER A 141 -9.23 16.58 11.29
C SER A 141 -8.98 15.31 12.11
N SER A 142 -7.81 15.19 12.74
CA SER A 142 -7.46 14.08 13.60
C SER A 142 -7.87 14.33 15.07
N PRO A 143 -8.01 13.27 15.89
CA PRO A 143 -8.25 13.41 17.32
C PRO A 143 -7.20 14.28 18.06
N ALA A 144 -5.96 14.28 17.61
CA ALA A 144 -4.92 15.13 18.18
C ALA A 144 -5.18 16.62 17.88
N GLU A 145 -5.63 16.95 16.68
CA GLU A 145 -6.01 18.33 16.33
C GLU A 145 -7.24 18.78 17.14
N GLU A 146 -8.26 17.93 17.25
CA GLU A 146 -9.46 18.20 18.06
C GLU A 146 -9.12 18.39 19.54
N ALA A 147 -8.14 17.63 20.06
CA ALA A 147 -7.62 17.78 21.42
C ALA A 147 -6.69 19.00 21.59
N GLY A 148 -6.43 19.76 20.54
CA GLY A 148 -5.64 20.98 20.55
C GLY A 148 -4.12 20.77 20.62
N LEU A 149 -3.63 19.58 20.25
CA LEU A 149 -2.20 19.32 20.06
C LEU A 149 -1.65 20.08 18.85
N ARG A 150 -0.36 20.43 18.89
CA ARG A 150 0.27 21.27 17.85
C ARG A 150 1.69 20.80 17.56
N ALA A 151 2.18 21.13 16.36
CA ALA A 151 3.61 21.00 16.09
C ALA A 151 4.44 21.81 17.07
N GLY A 152 5.53 21.23 17.56
CA GLY A 152 6.39 21.80 18.61
C GLY A 152 6.01 21.41 20.04
N ASP A 153 4.85 20.80 20.30
CA ASP A 153 4.55 20.17 21.59
C ASP A 153 5.50 18.98 21.82
N ILE A 154 5.85 18.73 23.08
CA ILE A 154 6.68 17.58 23.46
C ILE A 154 5.82 16.62 24.28
N ILE A 155 5.68 15.38 23.83
CA ILE A 155 5.04 14.31 24.60
C ILE A 155 6.07 13.80 25.61
N THR A 156 5.87 14.11 26.87
CA THR A 156 6.79 13.74 27.96
C THR A 156 6.40 12.43 28.65
N ALA A 157 5.10 12.10 28.66
CA ALA A 157 4.60 10.83 29.19
C ALA A 157 3.38 10.34 28.43
N VAL A 158 3.15 9.02 28.42
CA VAL A 158 1.95 8.34 27.96
C VAL A 158 1.44 7.48 29.12
N GLU A 159 0.16 7.64 29.47
CA GLU A 159 -0.46 6.96 30.63
C GLU A 159 0.38 7.11 31.93
N GLY A 160 1.01 8.29 32.09
CA GLY A 160 1.86 8.60 33.26
C GLY A 160 3.27 8.03 33.21
N GLU A 161 3.64 7.24 32.19
CA GLU A 161 4.99 6.71 32.03
C GLU A 161 5.83 7.59 31.11
N SER A 162 7.06 7.90 31.50
CA SER A 162 7.97 8.77 30.76
C SER A 162 8.32 8.21 29.39
N THR A 163 8.11 9.00 28.32
CA THR A 163 8.43 8.62 26.95
C THR A 163 9.93 8.41 26.71
N VAL A 164 10.79 9.12 27.46
CA VAL A 164 12.24 8.90 27.41
C VAL A 164 12.61 7.52 27.94
N ALA A 165 11.95 7.07 29.03
CA ALA A 165 12.19 5.73 29.60
C ALA A 165 11.64 4.61 28.69
N LEU A 166 10.50 4.83 28.04
CA LEU A 166 9.89 3.89 27.13
C LEU A 166 10.66 3.75 25.79
N GLY A 167 11.25 4.83 25.33
CA GLY A 167 11.79 4.90 23.97
C GLY A 167 10.70 5.12 22.92
N MET A 168 11.11 5.40 21.68
CA MET A 168 10.18 5.80 20.61
C MET A 168 9.21 4.69 20.20
N THR A 169 9.68 3.46 20.05
CA THR A 169 8.87 2.33 19.62
C THR A 169 7.76 2.02 20.61
N GLU A 170 8.12 1.88 21.89
CA GLU A 170 7.13 1.60 22.92
C GLU A 170 6.18 2.78 23.14
N THR A 171 6.66 4.03 23.04
CA THR A 171 5.80 5.22 23.06
C THR A 171 4.75 5.17 21.94
N LYS A 172 5.16 4.85 20.71
CA LYS A 172 4.21 4.69 19.58
C LYS A 172 3.19 3.59 19.85
N ASN A 173 3.63 2.43 20.36
CA ASN A 173 2.76 1.31 20.67
C ASN A 173 1.69 1.68 21.69
N ARG A 174 2.04 2.45 22.72
CA ARG A 174 1.09 2.89 23.76
C ARG A 174 0.16 4.00 23.32
N VAL A 175 0.63 4.89 22.44
CA VAL A 175 -0.23 5.92 21.82
C VAL A 175 -1.23 5.28 20.87
N ARG A 176 -0.83 4.24 20.13
CA ARG A 176 -1.72 3.39 19.35
C ARG A 176 -2.59 2.53 20.27
N GLY A 177 -3.55 1.83 19.71
CA GLY A 177 -4.44 0.93 20.45
C GLY A 177 -5.75 0.72 19.70
N GLU A 178 -6.77 0.27 20.41
CA GLU A 178 -8.09 0.02 19.82
C GLU A 178 -8.83 1.35 19.54
N ALA A 179 -9.46 1.46 18.36
CA ALA A 179 -10.24 2.64 17.98
C ALA A 179 -11.41 2.85 18.96
N GLY A 180 -11.66 4.11 19.32
CA GLY A 180 -12.69 4.47 20.32
C GLY A 180 -12.24 4.35 21.77
N THR A 181 -10.96 3.99 22.03
CA THR A 181 -10.38 4.07 23.37
C THR A 181 -9.62 5.38 23.55
N GLU A 182 -9.44 5.81 24.80
CA GLU A 182 -8.76 7.04 25.15
C GLU A 182 -7.29 6.75 25.53
N VAL A 183 -6.40 7.71 25.26
CA VAL A 183 -5.02 7.72 25.75
C VAL A 183 -4.73 9.06 26.41
N THR A 184 -4.15 9.04 27.60
CA THR A 184 -3.72 10.24 28.32
C THR A 184 -2.25 10.55 27.99
N LEU A 185 -2.00 11.76 27.48
CA LEU A 185 -0.65 12.26 27.19
C LEU A 185 -0.30 13.39 28.13
N THR A 186 0.91 13.38 28.66
CA THR A 186 1.48 14.57 29.34
C THR A 186 2.28 15.36 28.30
N ILE A 187 1.88 16.59 28.07
CA ILE A 187 2.43 17.49 27.07
C ILE A 187 3.23 18.60 27.74
N LEU A 188 4.39 18.90 27.17
CA LEU A 188 5.15 20.11 27.48
C LEU A 188 5.09 21.06 26.30
N ARG A 189 4.45 22.24 26.49
CA ARG A 189 4.33 23.32 25.50
C ARG A 189 5.06 24.55 26.04
N GLY A 190 6.24 24.82 25.52
CA GLY A 190 7.13 25.83 26.08
C GLY A 190 7.57 25.43 27.48
N GLU A 191 7.09 26.17 28.51
CA GLU A 191 7.38 25.85 29.94
C GLU A 191 6.16 25.23 30.65
N GLU A 192 5.01 25.20 30.01
CA GLU A 192 3.77 24.68 30.60
C GLU A 192 3.66 23.17 30.38
N SER A 193 3.36 22.43 31.46
CA SER A 193 3.07 21.00 31.40
C SER A 193 1.62 20.74 31.77
N PHE A 194 0.91 19.96 30.94
CA PHE A 194 -0.49 19.62 31.15
C PHE A 194 -0.81 18.23 30.59
N ASP A 195 -1.84 17.61 31.15
CA ASP A 195 -2.35 16.34 30.62
C ASP A 195 -3.48 16.61 29.65
N VAL A 196 -3.53 15.80 28.59
CA VAL A 196 -4.60 15.81 27.59
C VAL A 196 -5.02 14.38 27.28
N ALA A 197 -6.31 14.14 27.35
CA ALA A 197 -6.92 12.88 26.93
C ALA A 197 -7.27 12.97 25.44
N VAL A 198 -6.84 11.99 24.66
CA VAL A 198 -7.07 11.94 23.22
C VAL A 198 -7.72 10.63 22.83
N MET A 199 -8.83 10.69 22.11
CA MET A 199 -9.52 9.52 21.61
C MET A 199 -8.73 8.89 20.45
N ARG A 200 -8.52 7.59 20.48
CA ARG A 200 -7.93 6.88 19.34
C ARG A 200 -8.95 6.70 18.23
N ALA A 201 -8.59 7.01 17.01
CA ALA A 201 -9.43 6.80 15.84
C ALA A 201 -8.64 6.18 14.68
N LYS A 202 -9.35 5.68 13.69
CA LYS A 202 -8.74 5.34 12.41
C LYS A 202 -8.29 6.63 11.73
N ILE A 203 -7.01 6.75 11.46
CA ILE A 203 -6.39 7.86 10.73
C ILE A 203 -6.10 7.38 9.32
N GLU A 204 -6.70 8.01 8.32
CA GLU A 204 -6.37 7.75 6.92
C GLU A 204 -5.11 8.53 6.54
N VAL A 205 -4.22 7.88 5.81
CA VAL A 205 -3.00 8.48 5.25
C VAL A 205 -3.33 9.04 3.88
N GLU A 206 -2.89 10.26 3.58
CA GLU A 206 -3.08 10.88 2.27
C GLU A 206 -2.31 10.09 1.20
N VAL A 207 -3.05 9.48 0.29
CA VAL A 207 -2.50 8.67 -0.82
C VAL A 207 -2.23 9.54 -2.03
N VAL A 208 -3.06 10.55 -2.25
CA VAL A 208 -3.07 11.39 -3.44
C VAL A 208 -3.07 12.87 -3.04
N ALA A 209 -2.03 13.58 -3.43
CA ALA A 209 -1.99 15.04 -3.33
C ALA A 209 -2.23 15.66 -4.70
N SER A 210 -3.07 16.71 -4.77
CA SER A 210 -3.39 17.35 -6.04
C SER A 210 -3.44 18.87 -5.94
N ARG A 211 -3.16 19.55 -7.06
CA ARG A 211 -3.31 21.00 -7.19
C ARG A 211 -3.50 21.42 -8.64
N LEU A 212 -4.29 22.45 -8.86
CA LEU A 212 -4.34 23.16 -10.13
C LEU A 212 -3.12 24.09 -10.23
N MET A 213 -2.40 24.02 -11.33
CA MET A 213 -1.29 24.92 -11.64
C MET A 213 -1.79 26.13 -12.43
N ASP A 214 -1.02 27.25 -12.39
CA ASP A 214 -1.41 28.54 -13.01
C ASP A 214 -1.67 28.46 -14.52
N ASN A 215 -1.12 27.44 -15.20
CA ASN A 215 -1.29 27.18 -16.63
C ASN A 215 -2.46 26.24 -16.96
N GLY A 216 -3.38 26.01 -16.05
CA GLY A 216 -4.53 25.13 -16.26
C GLY A 216 -4.20 23.63 -16.29
N ILE A 217 -3.03 23.23 -15.79
CA ILE A 217 -2.64 21.84 -15.67
C ILE A 217 -2.96 21.32 -14.26
N GLY A 218 -3.67 20.20 -14.18
CA GLY A 218 -3.89 19.48 -12.94
C GLY A 218 -2.66 18.62 -12.60
N TYR A 219 -1.96 18.92 -11.50
CA TYR A 219 -0.89 18.09 -10.98
C TYR A 219 -1.46 17.13 -9.92
N ILE A 220 -1.14 15.84 -10.05
CA ILE A 220 -1.59 14.75 -9.16
C ILE A 220 -0.38 13.91 -8.80
N LYS A 221 -0.02 13.89 -7.52
CA LYS A 221 0.98 12.96 -6.99
C LYS A 221 0.28 11.76 -6.36
N ILE A 222 0.62 10.57 -6.82
CA ILE A 222 0.14 9.30 -6.26
C ILE A 222 1.29 8.66 -5.49
N ASN A 223 1.14 8.54 -4.16
CA ASN A 223 2.20 8.03 -3.29
C ASN A 223 2.32 6.50 -3.33
N ASN A 224 1.20 5.79 -3.49
CA ASN A 224 1.13 4.34 -3.69
C ASN A 224 -0.19 3.94 -4.34
N PHE A 225 -0.33 2.68 -4.73
CA PHE A 225 -1.57 2.10 -5.25
C PHE A 225 -2.26 1.17 -4.24
N ASP A 226 -2.13 1.45 -2.95
CA ASP A 226 -2.82 0.71 -1.90
C ASP A 226 -4.24 1.26 -1.67
N SER A 227 -4.93 0.79 -0.64
CA SER A 227 -6.33 1.12 -0.36
C SER A 227 -6.62 2.63 -0.46
N ASN A 228 -7.75 2.97 -1.04
CA ASN A 228 -8.24 4.33 -1.31
C ASN A 228 -7.58 5.05 -2.49
N CYS A 229 -6.51 4.53 -3.10
CA CYS A 229 -5.81 5.20 -4.20
C CYS A 229 -6.75 5.53 -5.37
N ALA A 230 -7.56 4.57 -5.81
CA ALA A 230 -8.46 4.79 -6.94
C ALA A 230 -9.52 5.84 -6.63
N ARG A 231 -10.16 5.73 -5.47
CA ARG A 231 -11.15 6.72 -4.99
C ARG A 231 -10.57 8.14 -4.99
N ASP A 232 -9.40 8.29 -4.37
CA ASP A 232 -8.80 9.60 -4.15
C ASP A 232 -8.21 10.18 -5.44
N THR A 233 -7.65 9.33 -6.32
CA THR A 233 -7.18 9.76 -7.65
C THR A 233 -8.32 10.24 -8.53
N ILE A 234 -9.42 9.50 -8.62
CA ILE A 234 -10.58 9.88 -9.42
C ILE A 234 -11.21 11.15 -8.85
N ALA A 235 -11.36 11.26 -7.52
CA ALA A 235 -11.88 12.47 -6.88
C ALA A 235 -10.98 13.69 -7.14
N ALA A 236 -9.65 13.53 -7.12
CA ALA A 236 -8.70 14.58 -7.45
C ALA A 236 -8.83 15.03 -8.91
N ILE A 237 -8.95 14.09 -9.84
CA ILE A 237 -9.15 14.39 -11.28
C ILE A 237 -10.44 15.20 -11.47
N GLU A 238 -11.57 14.73 -10.91
CA GLU A 238 -12.86 15.41 -11.05
C GLU A 238 -12.82 16.82 -10.43
N SER A 239 -12.24 16.97 -9.25
CA SER A 239 -12.08 18.29 -8.60
C SER A 239 -11.22 19.23 -9.43
N LEU A 240 -10.12 18.76 -10.04
CA LEU A 240 -9.27 19.57 -10.90
C LEU A 240 -9.99 19.97 -12.20
N ARG A 241 -10.79 19.08 -12.78
CA ARG A 241 -11.64 19.39 -13.95
C ARG A 241 -12.69 20.45 -13.64
N GLU A 242 -13.34 20.37 -12.49
CA GLU A 242 -14.28 21.40 -12.02
C GLU A 242 -13.59 22.74 -11.81
N GLN A 243 -12.32 22.76 -11.41
CA GLN A 243 -11.48 23.95 -11.30
C GLN A 243 -10.97 24.47 -12.65
N GLY A 244 -11.19 23.75 -13.75
CA GLY A 244 -10.82 24.15 -15.10
C GLY A 244 -9.52 23.55 -15.64
N ALA A 245 -9.03 22.46 -15.06
CA ALA A 245 -7.88 21.76 -15.63
C ALA A 245 -8.19 21.27 -17.06
N GLN A 246 -7.26 21.49 -17.98
CA GLN A 246 -7.35 21.10 -19.39
C GLN A 246 -6.45 19.91 -19.73
N SER A 247 -5.52 19.58 -18.84
CA SER A 247 -4.57 18.46 -18.95
C SER A 247 -4.10 18.04 -17.58
N LEU A 248 -3.50 16.83 -17.48
CA LEU A 248 -3.05 16.27 -16.21
C LEU A 248 -1.57 15.88 -16.26
N VAL A 249 -0.89 16.07 -15.14
CA VAL A 249 0.43 15.49 -14.85
C VAL A 249 0.29 14.57 -13.64
N PHE A 250 0.57 13.28 -13.82
CA PHE A 250 0.70 12.32 -12.74
C PHE A 250 2.17 12.19 -12.32
N ASP A 251 2.46 12.37 -11.04
CA ASP A 251 3.78 12.17 -10.46
C ASP A 251 3.82 10.85 -9.69
N LEU A 252 4.52 9.87 -10.25
CA LEU A 252 4.71 8.53 -9.68
C LEU A 252 6.13 8.30 -9.20
N ARG A 253 6.96 9.34 -9.10
CA ARG A 253 8.32 9.20 -8.55
C ARG A 253 8.24 8.70 -7.11
N PHE A 254 9.09 7.71 -6.79
CA PHE A 254 9.15 7.05 -5.48
C PHE A 254 7.88 6.27 -5.10
N ASN A 255 7.02 5.94 -6.07
CA ASN A 255 5.82 5.15 -5.83
C ASN A 255 6.13 3.65 -5.91
N PRO A 256 6.00 2.90 -4.80
CA PRO A 256 6.37 1.47 -4.76
C PRO A 256 5.35 0.55 -5.45
N GLY A 257 4.28 1.09 -6.03
CA GLY A 257 3.17 0.32 -6.54
C GLY A 257 2.09 0.10 -5.47
N GLY A 258 1.48 -1.08 -5.46
CA GLY A 258 0.41 -1.45 -4.53
C GLY A 258 -0.54 -2.48 -5.14
N MET A 259 -1.83 -2.34 -4.85
CA MET A 259 -2.87 -3.31 -5.19
C MET A 259 -3.27 -3.25 -6.67
N LYS A 260 -3.36 -4.42 -7.30
CA LYS A 260 -3.87 -4.56 -8.67
C LYS A 260 -5.26 -3.94 -8.84
N THR A 261 -6.15 -4.14 -7.88
CA THR A 261 -7.53 -3.63 -7.95
C THR A 261 -7.60 -2.11 -8.00
N GLU A 262 -6.79 -1.43 -7.20
CA GLU A 262 -6.70 0.04 -7.19
C GLU A 262 -6.13 0.55 -8.53
N LEU A 263 -5.04 -0.05 -9.00
CA LEU A 263 -4.45 0.25 -10.30
C LEU A 263 -5.46 0.11 -11.44
N LEU A 264 -6.15 -1.03 -11.52
CA LEU A 264 -7.10 -1.29 -12.60
C LEU A 264 -8.29 -0.34 -12.59
N THR A 265 -8.79 0.04 -11.42
CA THR A 265 -9.88 1.01 -11.29
C THR A 265 -9.48 2.39 -11.83
N VAL A 266 -8.23 2.83 -11.58
CA VAL A 266 -7.74 4.10 -12.14
C VAL A 266 -7.51 3.99 -13.63
N LEU A 267 -6.92 2.90 -14.11
CA LEU A 267 -6.67 2.70 -15.54
C LEU A 267 -7.96 2.58 -16.36
N ASP A 268 -8.98 1.89 -15.85
CA ASP A 268 -10.30 1.81 -16.47
C ASP A 268 -10.95 3.20 -16.65
N TYR A 269 -10.77 4.07 -15.63
CA TYR A 269 -11.24 5.45 -15.72
C TYR A 269 -10.46 6.31 -16.74
N LEU A 270 -9.20 5.99 -17.03
CA LEU A 270 -8.32 6.79 -17.88
C LEU A 270 -8.19 6.28 -19.33
N LEU A 271 -8.42 4.99 -19.58
CA LEU A 271 -8.11 4.34 -20.85
C LEU A 271 -9.37 3.86 -21.59
N PRO A 272 -9.40 3.96 -22.92
CA PRO A 272 -10.52 3.45 -23.72
C PRO A 272 -10.68 1.93 -23.56
N GLU A 273 -11.82 1.40 -24.04
CA GLU A 273 -12.13 -0.04 -24.03
C GLU A 273 -10.99 -0.86 -24.65
N GLY A 274 -10.47 -1.81 -23.89
CA GLY A 274 -9.38 -2.67 -24.34
C GLY A 274 -8.76 -3.51 -23.22
N PRO A 275 -7.76 -4.35 -23.57
CA PRO A 275 -7.05 -5.16 -22.58
C PRO A 275 -6.21 -4.27 -21.67
N LEU A 276 -6.31 -4.46 -20.35
CA LEU A 276 -5.51 -3.73 -19.38
C LEU A 276 -4.35 -4.57 -18.86
N PHE A 277 -4.64 -5.68 -18.17
CA PHE A 277 -3.66 -6.39 -17.36
C PHE A 277 -3.81 -7.90 -17.57
N THR A 278 -2.75 -8.57 -18.01
CA THR A 278 -2.75 -10.02 -18.11
C THR A 278 -1.92 -10.62 -16.99
N SER A 279 -2.59 -11.30 -16.06
CA SER A 279 -1.95 -12.11 -15.01
C SER A 279 -1.53 -13.46 -15.58
N VAL A 280 -0.33 -13.92 -15.26
CA VAL A 280 0.16 -15.27 -15.56
C VAL A 280 0.53 -15.92 -14.24
N ASP A 281 -0.22 -16.94 -13.81
CA ASP A 281 0.02 -17.60 -12.54
C ASP A 281 1.21 -18.58 -12.59
N TYR A 282 1.55 -19.18 -11.45
CA TYR A 282 2.65 -20.15 -11.34
C TYR A 282 2.41 -21.46 -12.11
N LEU A 283 1.18 -21.71 -12.59
CA LEU A 283 0.83 -22.83 -13.45
C LEU A 283 0.86 -22.45 -14.95
N GLY A 284 1.09 -21.17 -15.26
CA GLY A 284 1.08 -20.65 -16.63
C GLY A 284 -0.31 -20.30 -17.17
N ASN A 285 -1.35 -20.26 -16.31
CA ASN A 285 -2.67 -19.82 -16.73
C ASN A 285 -2.68 -18.29 -16.89
N GLU A 286 -3.26 -17.83 -17.99
CA GLU A 286 -3.40 -16.40 -18.27
C GLU A 286 -4.83 -15.92 -18.02
N THR A 287 -4.96 -14.76 -17.40
CA THR A 287 -6.24 -14.06 -17.19
C THR A 287 -6.04 -12.60 -17.50
N THR A 288 -6.86 -12.03 -18.40
CA THR A 288 -6.78 -10.63 -18.82
C THR A 288 -7.97 -9.85 -18.25
N ASP A 289 -7.68 -8.72 -17.61
CA ASP A 289 -8.65 -7.70 -17.21
C ASP A 289 -8.76 -6.67 -18.34
N TYR A 290 -9.93 -6.05 -18.48
CA TYR A 290 -10.24 -5.11 -19.57
C TYR A 290 -10.81 -3.83 -19.00
N SER A 291 -10.57 -2.71 -19.68
CA SER A 291 -11.30 -1.45 -19.50
C SER A 291 -12.61 -1.45 -20.26
N ASP A 292 -13.54 -0.59 -19.82
CA ASP A 292 -14.79 -0.35 -20.53
C ASP A 292 -14.69 0.86 -21.49
N ALA A 293 -15.81 1.25 -22.11
CA ALA A 293 -15.86 2.34 -23.08
C ALA A 293 -15.99 3.74 -22.42
N ASN A 294 -16.12 3.81 -21.10
CA ASN A 294 -16.28 5.07 -20.38
C ASN A 294 -14.93 5.52 -19.83
N TYR A 295 -14.25 6.40 -20.52
CA TYR A 295 -12.94 6.86 -20.11
C TYR A 295 -12.79 8.38 -20.21
N LEU A 296 -11.78 8.90 -19.56
CA LEU A 296 -11.41 10.30 -19.58
C LEU A 296 -10.54 10.61 -20.81
N ASP A 297 -11.11 11.33 -21.78
CA ASP A 297 -10.36 11.85 -22.92
C ASP A 297 -9.75 13.22 -22.56
N MET A 298 -8.51 13.21 -22.07
CA MET A 298 -7.77 14.40 -21.66
C MET A 298 -6.27 14.20 -21.90
N PRO A 299 -5.51 15.22 -22.34
CA PRO A 299 -4.04 15.10 -22.47
C PRO A 299 -3.38 14.84 -21.12
N MET A 300 -2.45 13.88 -21.08
CA MET A 300 -1.78 13.46 -19.85
C MET A 300 -0.27 13.33 -20.05
N ALA A 301 0.47 13.57 -18.97
CA ALA A 301 1.88 13.18 -18.84
C ALA A 301 2.10 12.46 -17.50
N VAL A 302 3.07 11.56 -17.45
CA VAL A 302 3.43 10.80 -16.25
C VAL A 302 4.90 10.97 -15.95
N ILE A 303 5.24 11.34 -14.72
CA ILE A 303 6.62 11.44 -14.27
C ILE A 303 6.98 10.19 -13.47
N VAL A 304 8.06 9.53 -13.86
CA VAL A 304 8.57 8.31 -13.22
C VAL A 304 10.05 8.42 -12.90
N ASN A 305 10.52 7.58 -11.97
CA ASN A 305 11.95 7.39 -11.70
C ASN A 305 12.28 5.91 -11.45
N ASP A 306 13.52 5.59 -11.11
CA ASP A 306 14.00 4.24 -10.80
C ASP A 306 13.40 3.64 -9.52
N ASP A 307 12.84 4.47 -8.63
CA ASP A 307 12.05 4.06 -7.48
C ASP A 307 10.53 4.01 -7.77
N SER A 308 10.10 4.16 -9.03
CA SER A 308 8.76 3.79 -9.48
C SER A 308 8.76 2.31 -9.84
N TYR A 309 7.98 1.47 -9.14
CA TYR A 309 7.95 0.04 -9.45
C TYR A 309 6.58 -0.61 -9.32
N SER A 310 6.42 -1.82 -9.89
CA SER A 310 5.20 -2.62 -9.82
C SER A 310 3.98 -1.90 -10.43
N ALA A 311 2.91 -1.64 -9.66
CA ALA A 311 1.70 -0.96 -10.15
C ALA A 311 2.00 0.44 -10.72
N ALA A 312 3.01 1.16 -10.19
CA ALA A 312 3.42 2.47 -10.72
C ALA A 312 4.06 2.35 -12.11
N GLU A 313 4.91 1.35 -12.33
CA GLU A 313 5.47 1.05 -13.65
C GLU A 313 4.37 0.62 -14.61
N PHE A 314 3.47 -0.23 -14.14
CA PHE A 314 2.37 -0.72 -14.95
C PHE A 314 1.44 0.41 -15.39
N PHE A 315 1.12 1.35 -14.50
CA PHE A 315 0.34 2.55 -14.82
C PHE A 315 0.99 3.34 -15.95
N ALA A 316 2.29 3.62 -15.83
CA ALA A 316 3.04 4.35 -16.86
C ALA A 316 3.08 3.56 -18.20
N ALA A 317 3.36 2.25 -18.15
CA ALA A 317 3.40 1.39 -19.32
C ALA A 317 2.04 1.34 -20.04
N ALA A 318 0.96 1.18 -19.30
CA ALA A 318 -0.38 1.10 -19.90
C ALA A 318 -0.76 2.42 -20.59
N LEU A 319 -0.53 3.56 -19.95
CA LEU A 319 -0.79 4.87 -20.56
C LEU A 319 0.11 5.13 -21.78
N GLN A 320 1.37 4.70 -21.75
CA GLN A 320 2.30 4.79 -22.89
C GLN A 320 1.83 3.93 -24.06
N GLU A 321 1.48 2.67 -23.82
CA GLU A 321 1.06 1.73 -24.85
C GLU A 321 -0.29 2.09 -25.51
N TYR A 322 -1.15 2.82 -24.80
CA TYR A 322 -2.40 3.38 -25.34
C TYR A 322 -2.22 4.76 -25.99
N ASP A 323 -1.00 5.29 -26.09
CA ASP A 323 -0.71 6.67 -26.52
C ASP A 323 -1.51 7.73 -25.73
N ALA A 324 -1.92 7.40 -24.47
CA ALA A 324 -2.76 8.24 -23.63
C ALA A 324 -1.96 9.26 -22.83
N ALA A 325 -0.65 9.01 -22.57
CA ALA A 325 0.22 9.93 -21.86
C ALA A 325 1.65 9.88 -22.38
N THR A 326 2.35 11.02 -22.28
CA THR A 326 3.81 11.08 -22.46
C THR A 326 4.50 10.75 -21.15
N ILE A 327 5.41 9.79 -21.16
CA ILE A 327 6.17 9.37 -19.97
C ILE A 327 7.50 10.15 -19.90
N VAL A 328 7.75 10.75 -18.75
CA VAL A 328 8.91 11.65 -18.52
C VAL A 328 9.69 11.20 -17.28
N GLY A 329 11.00 11.37 -17.27
CA GLY A 329 11.84 11.10 -16.11
C GLY A 329 12.95 10.10 -16.38
N THR A 330 13.21 9.17 -15.48
CA THR A 330 14.23 8.14 -15.63
C THR A 330 13.60 6.75 -15.72
N LYS A 331 14.39 5.78 -16.22
CA LYS A 331 13.93 4.41 -16.41
C LYS A 331 13.50 3.79 -15.08
N THR A 332 12.34 3.12 -15.08
CA THR A 332 11.77 2.52 -13.86
C THR A 332 12.46 1.20 -13.45
N CYS A 333 12.12 0.69 -12.28
CA CYS A 333 12.80 -0.41 -11.58
C CYS A 333 12.82 -1.77 -12.31
N GLY A 334 11.76 -2.12 -13.04
CA GLY A 334 11.64 -3.43 -13.72
C GLY A 334 11.08 -4.55 -12.83
N LYS A 335 10.03 -4.30 -12.06
CA LYS A 335 9.30 -5.32 -11.30
C LYS A 335 8.10 -5.80 -12.10
N GLY A 336 8.13 -7.05 -12.60
CA GLY A 336 7.06 -7.66 -13.39
C GLY A 336 6.40 -8.87 -12.73
N ASN A 337 6.62 -9.05 -11.41
CA ASN A 337 6.04 -10.12 -10.62
C ASN A 337 4.97 -9.56 -9.68
N TYR A 338 3.87 -10.30 -9.48
CA TYR A 338 2.93 -10.00 -8.42
C TYR A 338 3.07 -10.98 -7.25
N GLN A 339 2.86 -10.49 -6.03
CA GLN A 339 2.94 -11.26 -4.81
C GLN A 339 1.55 -11.54 -4.26
N GLN A 340 1.44 -12.67 -3.55
CA GLN A 340 0.34 -12.96 -2.63
C GLN A 340 0.92 -13.12 -1.23
N THR A 341 0.21 -12.58 -0.24
CA THR A 341 0.61 -12.70 1.16
C THR A 341 -0.19 -13.82 1.82
N PHE A 342 0.54 -14.75 2.43
CA PHE A 342 -0.03 -15.90 3.14
C PHE A 342 0.31 -15.78 4.61
N GLN A 343 -0.72 -15.74 5.47
CA GLN A 343 -0.52 -15.77 6.92
C GLN A 343 -0.17 -17.18 7.38
N LEU A 344 0.80 -17.28 8.28
CA LEU A 344 1.24 -18.52 8.90
C LEU A 344 0.50 -18.75 10.23
N SER A 345 0.64 -19.97 10.77
CA SER A 345 -0.11 -20.40 11.97
C SER A 345 0.29 -19.70 13.26
N ASP A 346 1.48 -19.13 13.30
CA ASP A 346 2.04 -18.36 14.44
C ASP A 346 1.67 -16.87 14.40
N GLY A 347 0.96 -16.42 13.36
CA GLY A 347 0.57 -15.03 13.15
C GLY A 347 1.53 -14.24 12.27
N SER A 348 2.68 -14.79 11.90
CA SER A 348 3.57 -14.24 10.88
C SER A 348 2.98 -14.39 9.48
N ALA A 349 3.67 -13.89 8.46
CA ALA A 349 3.22 -14.03 7.08
C ALA A 349 4.40 -14.12 6.10
N VAL A 350 4.12 -14.57 4.90
CA VAL A 350 5.08 -14.57 3.80
C VAL A 350 4.43 -13.98 2.56
N ALA A 351 5.06 -12.97 1.97
CA ALA A 351 4.72 -12.45 0.66
C ALA A 351 5.56 -13.21 -0.38
N VAL A 352 4.90 -13.89 -1.31
CA VAL A 352 5.55 -14.77 -2.30
C VAL A 352 5.16 -14.31 -3.70
N SER A 353 6.14 -14.22 -4.61
CA SER A 353 5.87 -14.02 -6.04
C SER A 353 5.17 -15.25 -6.58
N THR A 354 3.88 -15.15 -6.86
CA THR A 354 3.01 -16.23 -7.32
C THR A 354 2.71 -16.18 -8.81
N GLY A 355 3.22 -15.17 -9.50
CA GLY A 355 3.07 -15.06 -10.95
C GLY A 355 3.69 -13.79 -11.51
N HIS A 356 3.54 -13.67 -12.82
CA HIS A 356 3.99 -12.52 -13.61
C HIS A 356 2.79 -11.78 -14.19
N TYR A 357 3.03 -10.57 -14.66
CA TYR A 357 2.04 -9.83 -15.41
C TYR A 357 2.60 -9.31 -16.73
N LYS A 358 1.70 -9.08 -17.65
CA LYS A 358 1.98 -8.48 -18.96
C LYS A 358 1.14 -7.21 -19.13
N THR A 359 1.73 -6.20 -19.75
CA THR A 359 1.07 -4.95 -20.13
C THR A 359 0.00 -5.17 -21.20
N PRO A 360 -0.80 -4.15 -21.57
CA PRO A 360 -1.81 -4.25 -22.65
C PRO A 360 -1.27 -4.84 -23.96
N HIS A 361 -0.05 -4.50 -24.36
CA HIS A 361 0.60 -5.05 -25.55
C HIS A 361 1.33 -6.39 -25.32
N GLY A 362 1.13 -7.02 -24.15
CA GLY A 362 1.71 -8.33 -23.83
C GLY A 362 3.18 -8.30 -23.42
N VAL A 363 3.74 -7.15 -23.09
CA VAL A 363 5.14 -6.98 -22.68
C VAL A 363 5.29 -7.31 -21.19
N THR A 364 6.38 -7.98 -20.81
CA THR A 364 6.75 -8.14 -19.39
C THR A 364 7.70 -7.03 -18.95
N LEU A 365 7.45 -6.46 -17.78
CA LEU A 365 8.32 -5.43 -17.19
C LEU A 365 9.49 -6.01 -16.38
N THR A 366 9.50 -7.33 -16.16
CA THR A 366 10.55 -8.00 -15.32
C THR A 366 11.95 -7.73 -15.85
N ASN A 367 12.78 -7.04 -15.05
CA ASN A 367 14.14 -6.60 -15.38
C ASN A 367 14.22 -5.68 -16.61
N VAL A 368 13.11 -5.22 -17.15
CA VAL A 368 13.03 -4.32 -18.30
C VAL A 368 12.66 -2.92 -17.85
N GLY A 369 11.60 -2.77 -17.06
CA GLY A 369 11.04 -1.48 -16.66
C GLY A 369 10.42 -0.71 -17.83
N VAL A 370 9.96 0.50 -17.54
CA VAL A 370 9.45 1.46 -18.52
C VAL A 370 10.57 2.43 -18.90
N THR A 371 10.82 2.59 -20.18
CA THR A 371 11.70 3.63 -20.68
C THR A 371 10.86 4.87 -20.98
N PRO A 372 11.14 6.03 -20.33
CA PRO A 372 10.42 7.26 -20.63
C PRO A 372 10.54 7.69 -22.09
N ASP A 373 9.50 8.35 -22.62
CA ASP A 373 9.54 9.00 -23.94
C ASP A 373 10.46 10.21 -23.92
N ILE A 374 10.52 10.91 -22.78
CA ILE A 374 11.41 12.04 -22.54
C ILE A 374 12.27 11.72 -21.31
N VAL A 375 13.54 11.38 -21.57
CA VAL A 375 14.49 11.10 -20.49
C VAL A 375 15.01 12.41 -19.90
N VAL A 376 14.85 12.58 -18.59
CA VAL A 376 15.34 13.74 -17.83
C VAL A 376 16.03 13.24 -16.58
N GLU A 377 17.37 13.21 -16.63
CA GLU A 377 18.22 12.84 -15.51
C GLU A 377 18.30 13.98 -14.48
N VAL A 378 18.48 13.62 -13.22
CA VAL A 378 18.77 14.54 -12.12
C VAL A 378 20.01 14.05 -11.37
N ASP A 379 20.73 14.95 -10.72
CA ASP A 379 21.84 14.57 -9.85
C ASP A 379 21.36 14.02 -8.50
N ASP A 380 22.28 13.38 -7.76
CA ASP A 380 21.97 12.72 -6.49
C ASP A 380 21.39 13.70 -5.44
N GLU A 381 21.86 14.95 -5.42
CA GLU A 381 21.35 15.96 -4.49
C GLU A 381 19.91 16.34 -4.84
N THR A 382 19.64 16.60 -6.11
CA THR A 382 18.28 16.88 -6.60
C THR A 382 17.36 15.69 -6.37
N TYR A 383 17.82 14.45 -6.60
CA TYR A 383 17.06 13.24 -6.33
C TYR A 383 16.63 13.14 -4.86
N GLN A 384 17.58 13.36 -3.93
CA GLN A 384 17.26 13.35 -2.49
C GLN A 384 16.31 14.49 -2.12
N ASN A 385 16.48 15.68 -2.69
CA ASN A 385 15.61 16.81 -2.43
C ASN A 385 14.18 16.57 -2.99
N LEU A 386 14.05 15.91 -4.15
CA LEU A 386 12.73 15.47 -4.68
C LEU A 386 12.06 14.47 -3.76
N TYR A 387 12.80 13.48 -3.24
CA TYR A 387 12.29 12.52 -2.27
C TYR A 387 11.79 13.19 -0.99
N LEU A 388 12.49 14.21 -0.51
CA LEU A 388 12.13 14.97 0.69
C LEU A 388 11.06 16.04 0.43
N GLY A 389 10.64 16.27 -0.83
CA GLY A 389 9.68 17.29 -1.20
C GLY A 389 10.21 18.72 -1.06
N LEU A 390 11.53 18.92 -1.19
CA LEU A 390 12.22 20.20 -1.00
C LEU A 390 12.46 20.96 -2.30
N VAL A 391 12.10 20.41 -3.46
CA VAL A 391 12.28 21.04 -4.77
C VAL A 391 11.05 21.84 -5.12
N ASP A 392 11.21 23.13 -5.38
CA ASP A 392 10.14 23.97 -5.90
C ASP A 392 9.70 23.53 -7.30
N ALA A 393 8.40 23.60 -7.60
CA ALA A 393 7.87 23.17 -8.89
C ALA A 393 8.55 23.84 -10.10
N ALA A 394 8.99 25.11 -9.98
CA ALA A 394 9.69 25.81 -11.04
C ALA A 394 11.14 25.31 -11.26
N ALA A 395 11.74 24.72 -10.23
CA ALA A 395 13.08 24.15 -10.27
C ALA A 395 13.10 22.66 -10.63
N ASP A 396 11.95 21.99 -10.58
CA ASP A 396 11.80 20.58 -10.91
C ASP A 396 11.84 20.37 -12.43
N THR A 397 13.01 20.02 -12.95
CA THR A 397 13.26 19.85 -14.38
C THR A 397 12.41 18.74 -15.01
N GLN A 398 12.12 17.67 -14.27
CA GLN A 398 11.26 16.58 -14.74
C GLN A 398 9.80 17.03 -14.84
N LEU A 399 9.30 17.77 -13.84
CA LEU A 399 7.98 18.36 -13.88
C LEU A 399 7.85 19.40 -15.01
N GLN A 400 8.86 20.25 -15.22
CA GLN A 400 8.85 21.22 -16.32
C GLN A 400 8.86 20.54 -17.69
N ALA A 401 9.57 19.43 -17.84
CA ALA A 401 9.54 18.63 -19.06
C ALA A 401 8.18 17.98 -19.31
N ALA A 402 7.52 17.45 -18.26
CA ALA A 402 6.17 16.89 -18.35
C ALA A 402 5.13 17.96 -18.75
N ILE A 403 5.20 19.16 -18.16
CA ILE A 403 4.37 20.31 -18.55
C ILE A 403 4.57 20.69 -20.02
N SER A 404 5.82 20.68 -20.47
CA SER A 404 6.18 21.05 -21.86
C SER A 404 5.74 20.01 -22.89
N ALA A 405 5.56 18.75 -22.47
CA ALA A 405 5.07 17.66 -23.32
C ALA A 405 3.56 17.73 -23.57
N LEU A 406 2.82 18.45 -22.74
CA LEU A 406 1.37 18.61 -22.91
C LEU A 406 1.05 19.67 -24.00
N PRO A 407 -0.11 19.55 -24.66
CA PRO A 407 -0.56 20.56 -25.61
C PRO A 407 -0.60 21.94 -24.93
N GLN A 408 0.08 22.90 -25.52
CA GLN A 408 0.03 24.29 -25.09
C GLN A 408 -1.21 24.95 -25.66
N GLU A 409 -2.02 25.62 -24.85
CA GLU A 409 -3.05 26.50 -25.40
C GLU A 409 -2.36 27.55 -26.30
N ASN A 410 -2.76 27.60 -27.55
CA ASN A 410 -2.43 28.75 -28.40
C ASN A 410 -3.19 29.95 -27.83
N PRO A 411 -2.49 31.04 -27.46
CA PRO A 411 -3.12 32.26 -26.91
C PRO A 411 -4.07 32.93 -27.88
#